data_fd143123e5fb9cdb2bff8b4cd720653f
#
_entry.id   fd143123e5fb9cdb2bff8b4cd720653f
#
_cell.length_a   1.000
_cell.length_b   1.000
_cell.length_c   1.000
_cell.angle_alpha   90.00
_cell.angle_beta   90.00
_cell.angle_gamma   90.00
#
_symmetry.space_group_name_H-M   'P 1'
#
loop_
_entity.id
_entity.type
_entity.pdbx_description
1 polymer ?
#
loop_
_entity_poly.entity_id
_entity_poly.type
_entity_poly.pdbx_seq_one_letter_code
_entity_poly.pdbx_strand_id
1 'polypeptide(L)'
;MESYIRRYYDVLDKEFCKTLIEKFNECEGNQLSTLPKEGRQFTEIALMENMSVFEDEFDACLNSFQNVIEKYKKDLGIRSFNSEYSEGTSALWPEKYGMEGIKIKRYLDNDADMFDWHVDVSDGQSNARFLAFFVYLDDNEAGSTEFLDNKINCVGGSALVFPPMWPWLHRGNKPVKKPKYLLQSYLHY
;
A
#
# COMPACT_ATOMS: atom_id res chain seq x y z
N MET A 1 2.91 9.08 17.14
CA MET A 1 2.48 8.77 15.76
C MET A 1 2.84 7.36 15.33
N GLU A 2 3.98 6.82 15.75
CA GLU A 2 4.39 5.42 15.46
C GLU A 2 3.36 4.35 15.80
N SER A 3 2.51 4.57 16.81
CA SER A 3 1.49 3.59 17.23
C SER A 3 0.48 3.21 16.14
N TYR A 4 0.30 4.03 15.10
CA TYR A 4 -0.60 3.77 13.99
C TYR A 4 0.10 3.29 12.72
N ILE A 5 1.43 3.26 12.69
CA ILE A 5 2.22 2.65 11.62
C ILE A 5 2.47 1.20 12.01
N ARG A 6 1.99 0.26 11.22
CA ARG A 6 2.14 -1.17 11.48
C ARG A 6 2.73 -1.89 10.29
N ARG A 7 3.57 -2.86 10.61
CA ARG A 7 4.15 -3.76 9.63
C ARG A 7 3.75 -5.20 9.94
N TYR A 8 3.34 -5.93 8.90
CA TYR A 8 2.98 -7.34 8.99
C TYR A 8 3.84 -8.12 8.02
N TYR A 9 4.45 -9.21 8.51
CA TYR A 9 5.27 -10.09 7.70
C TYR A 9 4.43 -11.25 7.17
N ASP A 10 4.93 -11.90 6.10
CA ASP A 10 4.33 -13.11 5.52
C ASP A 10 2.85 -12.94 5.15
N VAL A 11 2.49 -11.78 4.61
CA VAL A 11 1.14 -11.44 4.13
C VAL A 11 0.85 -12.09 2.79
N LEU A 12 1.85 -12.12 1.91
CA LEU A 12 1.88 -12.86 0.65
C LEU A 12 3.14 -13.72 0.61
N ASP A 13 3.03 -14.93 0.09
CA ASP A 13 4.22 -15.76 -0.12
C ASP A 13 5.08 -15.23 -1.28
N LYS A 14 6.37 -15.61 -1.28
CA LYS A 14 7.35 -15.07 -2.22
C LYS A 14 7.12 -15.50 -3.67
N GLU A 15 6.61 -16.69 -3.89
CA GLU A 15 6.33 -17.18 -5.25
C GLU A 15 5.12 -16.43 -5.84
N PHE A 16 4.09 -16.19 -5.03
CA PHE A 16 2.95 -15.38 -5.43
C PHE A 16 3.37 -13.93 -5.76
N CYS A 17 4.22 -13.32 -4.91
CA CYS A 17 4.80 -12.00 -5.19
C CYS A 17 5.56 -11.97 -6.52
N LYS A 18 6.34 -13.01 -6.79
CA LYS A 18 7.09 -13.16 -8.05
C LYS A 18 6.16 -13.25 -9.26
N THR A 19 5.10 -14.06 -9.16
CA THR A 19 4.08 -14.17 -10.22
C THR A 19 3.46 -12.80 -10.55
N LEU A 20 3.13 -11.99 -9.54
CA LEU A 20 2.60 -10.63 -9.74
C LEU A 20 3.60 -9.72 -10.47
N ILE A 21 4.89 -9.81 -10.12
CA ILE A 21 5.96 -9.04 -10.78
C ILE A 21 6.13 -9.48 -12.25
N GLU A 22 6.13 -10.78 -12.51
CA GLU A 22 6.25 -11.34 -13.87
C GLU A 22 5.09 -10.87 -14.75
N LYS A 23 3.83 -11.04 -14.29
CA LYS A 23 2.64 -10.56 -15.00
C LYS A 23 2.66 -9.05 -15.23
N PHE A 24 3.09 -8.26 -14.24
CA PHE A 24 3.26 -6.81 -14.42
C PHE A 24 4.23 -6.50 -15.56
N ASN A 25 5.37 -7.17 -15.61
CA ASN A 25 6.40 -6.92 -16.64
C ASN A 25 5.97 -7.38 -18.03
N GLU A 26 5.16 -8.43 -18.15
CA GLU A 26 4.61 -8.92 -19.41
C GLU A 26 3.51 -7.99 -19.98
N CYS A 27 2.89 -7.18 -19.15
CA CYS A 27 1.77 -6.30 -19.52
C CYS A 27 2.20 -4.86 -19.84
N GLU A 28 3.29 -4.66 -20.61
CA GLU A 28 3.81 -3.33 -20.93
C GLU A 28 2.77 -2.38 -21.53
N GLY A 29 1.86 -2.89 -22.37
CA GLY A 29 0.80 -2.08 -23.01
C GLY A 29 -0.26 -1.53 -22.03
N ASN A 30 -0.36 -2.07 -20.82
CA ASN A 30 -1.34 -1.69 -19.82
C ASN A 30 -0.72 -0.85 -18.69
N GLN A 31 0.59 -0.62 -18.76
CA GLN A 31 1.31 0.16 -17.77
C GLN A 31 1.06 1.65 -17.96
N LEU A 32 0.62 2.31 -16.90
CA LEU A 32 0.45 3.76 -16.84
C LEU A 32 1.64 4.39 -16.13
N SER A 33 2.45 5.11 -16.85
CA SER A 33 3.50 5.93 -16.25
C SER A 33 2.89 7.20 -15.68
N THR A 34 3.23 7.55 -14.44
CA THR A 34 2.88 8.86 -13.92
C THR A 34 3.63 9.92 -14.73
N LEU A 35 2.93 11.02 -15.06
CA LEU A 35 3.62 12.17 -15.63
C LEU A 35 4.69 12.64 -14.63
N PRO A 36 5.94 12.85 -15.09
CA PRO A 36 6.99 13.34 -14.23
C PRO A 36 6.55 14.65 -13.58
N LYS A 37 6.32 14.60 -12.30
CA LYS A 37 6.23 15.79 -11.44
C LYS A 37 7.48 15.78 -10.58
N GLU A 38 7.98 16.94 -10.21
CA GLU A 38 9.09 17.05 -9.29
C GLU A 38 8.83 16.16 -8.05
N GLY A 39 9.73 15.22 -7.81
CA GLY A 39 9.63 14.28 -6.69
C GLY A 39 8.61 13.13 -6.81
N ARG A 40 7.97 12.92 -8.00
CA ARG A 40 7.03 11.80 -8.19
C ARG A 40 7.17 11.17 -9.57
N GLN A 41 7.69 9.95 -9.60
CA GLN A 41 7.74 9.14 -10.83
C GLN A 41 7.68 7.65 -10.50
N PHE A 42 6.80 6.93 -11.15
CA PHE A 42 6.66 5.46 -11.11
C PHE A 42 5.73 4.99 -12.23
N THR A 43 5.67 3.68 -12.44
CA THR A 43 4.73 3.03 -13.36
C THR A 43 3.72 2.19 -12.56
N GLU A 44 2.44 2.17 -12.95
CA GLU A 44 1.41 1.40 -12.26
C GLU A 44 0.48 0.64 -13.22
N ILE A 45 -0.13 -0.45 -12.71
CA ILE A 45 -1.24 -1.19 -13.33
C ILE A 45 -2.33 -1.33 -12.27
N ALA A 46 -3.58 -0.97 -12.62
CA ALA A 46 -4.76 -1.24 -11.80
C ALA A 46 -5.28 -2.67 -12.09
N LEU A 47 -5.35 -3.53 -11.08
CA LEU A 47 -5.73 -4.94 -11.25
C LEU A 47 -7.15 -5.07 -11.81
N MET A 48 -8.12 -4.31 -11.27
CA MET A 48 -9.53 -4.37 -11.72
C MET A 48 -9.72 -3.97 -13.19
N GLU A 49 -8.89 -3.06 -13.70
CA GLU A 49 -8.94 -2.65 -15.11
C GLU A 49 -8.25 -3.67 -16.02
N ASN A 50 -7.55 -4.65 -15.44
CA ASN A 50 -6.75 -5.65 -16.15
C ASN A 50 -7.08 -7.08 -15.69
N MET A 51 -8.37 -7.35 -15.40
CA MET A 51 -8.84 -8.65 -14.91
C MET A 51 -8.51 -9.82 -15.85
N SER A 52 -8.44 -9.59 -17.16
CA SER A 52 -8.03 -10.64 -18.12
C SER A 52 -6.62 -11.19 -17.89
N VAL A 53 -5.79 -10.45 -17.13
CA VAL A 53 -4.42 -10.85 -16.78
C VAL A 53 -4.32 -11.30 -15.33
N PHE A 54 -5.04 -10.63 -14.42
CA PHE A 54 -4.88 -10.78 -12.96
C PHE A 54 -6.07 -11.48 -12.28
N GLU A 55 -6.98 -12.12 -13.04
CA GLU A 55 -8.20 -12.76 -12.50
C GLU A 55 -7.86 -13.74 -11.36
N ASP A 56 -6.88 -14.61 -11.58
CA ASP A 56 -6.48 -15.63 -10.60
C ASP A 56 -5.82 -15.03 -9.33
N GLU A 57 -5.15 -13.89 -9.46
CA GLU A 57 -4.44 -13.23 -8.35
C GLU A 57 -5.28 -12.20 -7.62
N PHE A 58 -6.31 -11.67 -8.25
CA PHE A 58 -7.10 -10.57 -7.70
C PHE A 58 -7.75 -10.93 -6.36
N ASP A 59 -8.41 -12.08 -6.28
CA ASP A 59 -9.08 -12.55 -5.06
C ASP A 59 -8.08 -12.81 -3.94
N ALA A 60 -6.90 -13.35 -4.25
CA ALA A 60 -5.85 -13.58 -3.27
C ALA A 60 -5.29 -12.25 -2.73
N CYS A 61 -5.09 -11.24 -3.58
CA CYS A 61 -4.69 -9.89 -3.17
C CYS A 61 -5.77 -9.26 -2.28
N LEU A 62 -7.04 -9.33 -2.68
CA LEU A 62 -8.17 -8.80 -1.93
C LEU A 62 -8.28 -9.43 -0.54
N ASN A 63 -8.24 -10.75 -0.47
CA ASN A 63 -8.29 -11.50 0.79
C ASN A 63 -7.10 -11.16 1.71
N SER A 64 -5.91 -11.01 1.14
CA SER A 64 -4.71 -10.62 1.88
C SER A 64 -4.88 -9.23 2.52
N PHE A 65 -5.42 -8.27 1.79
CA PHE A 65 -5.70 -6.94 2.32
C PHE A 65 -6.76 -6.94 3.41
N GLN A 66 -7.85 -7.69 3.24
CA GLN A 66 -8.89 -7.84 4.28
C GLN A 66 -8.30 -8.44 5.57
N ASN A 67 -7.48 -9.47 5.46
CA ASN A 67 -6.80 -10.08 6.61
C ASN A 67 -5.86 -9.09 7.33
N VAL A 68 -5.13 -8.27 6.57
CA VAL A 68 -4.27 -7.23 7.13
C VAL A 68 -5.07 -6.16 7.86
N ILE A 69 -6.21 -5.73 7.31
CA ILE A 69 -7.10 -4.76 7.94
C ILE A 69 -7.63 -5.30 9.28
N GLU A 70 -8.11 -6.54 9.31
CA GLU A 70 -8.61 -7.15 10.56
C GLU A 70 -7.49 -7.30 11.61
N LYS A 71 -6.28 -7.66 11.18
CA LYS A 71 -5.12 -7.71 12.07
C LYS A 71 -4.75 -6.33 12.60
N TYR A 72 -4.78 -5.29 11.76
CA TYR A 72 -4.52 -3.90 12.14
C TYR A 72 -5.55 -3.42 13.18
N LYS A 73 -6.84 -3.66 12.96
CA LYS A 73 -7.90 -3.34 13.91
C LYS A 73 -7.69 -4.02 15.26
N LYS A 74 -7.36 -5.31 15.23
CA LYS A 74 -7.07 -6.09 16.46
C LYS A 74 -5.87 -5.53 17.22
N ASP A 75 -4.77 -5.24 16.53
CA ASP A 75 -3.53 -4.73 17.15
C ASP A 75 -3.69 -3.33 17.76
N LEU A 76 -4.62 -2.54 17.23
CA LEU A 76 -4.98 -1.23 17.79
C LEU A 76 -6.09 -1.30 18.84
N GLY A 77 -6.62 -2.49 19.14
CA GLY A 77 -7.75 -2.66 20.05
C GLY A 77 -9.05 -2.08 19.53
N ILE A 78 -9.18 -1.86 18.21
CA ILE A 78 -10.39 -1.36 17.58
C ILE A 78 -11.42 -2.48 17.55
N ARG A 79 -12.58 -2.26 18.17
CA ARG A 79 -13.70 -3.21 18.19
C ARG A 79 -14.70 -2.86 17.09
N SER A 80 -15.42 -3.86 16.58
CA SER A 80 -16.51 -3.60 15.64
C SER A 80 -17.65 -2.85 16.34
N PHE A 81 -18.32 -1.97 15.62
CA PHE A 81 -19.37 -1.05 16.12
C PHE A 81 -20.56 -1.76 16.81
N ASN A 82 -20.76 -3.04 16.57
CA ASN A 82 -21.87 -3.85 17.11
C ASN A 82 -21.57 -4.54 18.46
N SER A 83 -20.42 -4.35 19.07
CA SER A 83 -20.18 -4.82 20.43
C SER A 83 -20.73 -3.81 21.44
N GLU A 84 -21.58 -4.28 22.35
CA GLU A 84 -22.12 -3.48 23.48
C GLU A 84 -21.07 -2.54 24.04
N TYR A 85 -21.47 -1.32 24.30
CA TYR A 85 -20.67 -0.22 24.83
C TYR A 85 -19.57 -0.70 25.78
N SER A 86 -18.36 -0.79 25.27
CA SER A 86 -17.19 -0.91 26.12
C SER A 86 -16.37 0.36 25.94
N GLU A 87 -15.98 0.97 27.01
CA GLU A 87 -15.04 2.09 27.08
C GLU A 87 -13.83 1.77 26.19
N GLY A 88 -13.69 2.44 25.03
CA GLY A 88 -12.54 2.22 24.16
C GLY A 88 -12.69 2.77 22.75
N THR A 89 -11.73 2.46 21.93
CA THR A 89 -11.43 2.97 20.59
C THR A 89 -12.41 2.55 19.49
N SER A 90 -13.46 1.78 19.79
CA SER A 90 -14.43 1.28 18.80
C SER A 90 -15.17 2.38 18.04
N ALA A 91 -15.37 3.54 18.65
CA ALA A 91 -16.01 4.69 18.03
C ALA A 91 -15.11 5.42 17.01
N LEU A 92 -13.86 5.02 16.87
CA LEU A 92 -12.88 5.65 15.97
C LEU A 92 -12.80 5.00 14.60
N TRP A 93 -13.35 3.80 14.42
CA TRP A 93 -13.36 3.12 13.11
C TRP A 93 -14.66 3.37 12.38
N PRO A 94 -14.63 3.71 11.08
CA PRO A 94 -15.83 3.95 10.30
C PRO A 94 -16.75 2.71 10.28
N GLU A 95 -18.05 2.92 10.46
CA GLU A 95 -19.04 1.84 10.38
C GLU A 95 -19.16 1.29 8.93
N LYS A 96 -19.07 2.19 7.97
CA LYS A 96 -19.10 1.86 6.54
C LYS A 96 -17.88 2.45 5.88
N TYR A 97 -17.23 1.65 5.08
CA TYR A 97 -16.07 2.07 4.29
C TYR A 97 -15.96 1.23 3.03
N GLY A 98 -15.32 1.80 2.03
CA GLY A 98 -14.93 1.14 0.80
C GLY A 98 -13.43 0.93 0.73
N MET A 99 -13.00 0.12 -0.25
CA MET A 99 -11.60 -0.05 -0.60
C MET A 99 -11.38 0.41 -2.05
N GLU A 100 -10.37 1.24 -2.27
CA GLU A 100 -9.96 1.63 -3.62
C GLU A 100 -9.42 0.42 -4.40
N GLY A 101 -9.43 0.52 -5.73
CA GLY A 101 -8.85 -0.52 -6.59
C GLY A 101 -7.38 -0.78 -6.26
N ILE A 102 -7.01 -2.06 -6.22
CA ILE A 102 -5.64 -2.49 -5.97
C ILE A 102 -4.78 -2.18 -7.19
N LYS A 103 -3.62 -1.58 -6.96
CA LYS A 103 -2.64 -1.26 -7.99
C LYS A 103 -1.30 -1.92 -7.69
N ILE A 104 -0.64 -2.44 -8.73
CA ILE A 104 0.80 -2.76 -8.66
C ILE A 104 1.55 -1.51 -9.11
N LYS A 105 2.57 -1.11 -8.34
CA LYS A 105 3.47 -0.01 -8.68
C LYS A 105 4.89 -0.52 -8.82
N ARG A 106 5.58 -0.03 -9.85
CA ARG A 106 7.01 -0.26 -10.08
C ARG A 106 7.77 1.05 -10.02
N TYR A 107 8.85 1.05 -9.27
CA TYR A 107 9.88 2.08 -9.27
C TYR A 107 11.17 1.46 -9.84
N LEU A 108 11.69 2.01 -10.91
CA LEU A 108 12.96 1.56 -11.50
C LEU A 108 14.15 2.05 -10.66
N ASP A 109 15.26 1.35 -10.73
CA ASP A 109 16.55 1.74 -10.15
C ASP A 109 17.28 2.77 -11.02
N ASN A 110 16.54 3.79 -11.41
CA ASN A 110 17.03 4.98 -12.10
C ASN A 110 17.02 6.18 -11.14
N ASP A 111 17.67 7.25 -11.48
CA ASP A 111 17.71 8.43 -10.59
C ASP A 111 16.40 9.21 -10.51
N ALA A 112 15.39 8.83 -11.28
CA ALA A 112 14.12 9.55 -11.40
C ALA A 112 12.97 8.92 -10.62
N ASP A 113 12.89 7.57 -10.55
CA ASP A 113 11.76 6.89 -9.93
C ASP A 113 11.82 6.97 -8.40
N MET A 114 10.88 7.71 -7.85
CA MET A 114 10.72 7.95 -6.42
C MET A 114 9.33 8.52 -6.12
N PHE A 115 9.02 8.62 -4.84
CA PHE A 115 7.92 9.46 -4.39
C PHE A 115 8.40 10.24 -3.16
N ASP A 116 8.72 11.51 -3.37
CA ASP A 116 9.29 12.38 -2.33
C ASP A 116 8.28 12.66 -1.20
N TRP A 117 8.67 13.44 -0.22
CA TRP A 117 7.86 13.76 0.95
C TRP A 117 6.45 14.25 0.59
N HIS A 118 5.45 13.50 1.02
CA HIS A 118 4.04 13.78 0.75
C HIS A 118 3.13 13.20 1.83
N VAL A 119 1.88 13.57 1.77
CA VAL A 119 0.74 12.85 2.35
C VAL A 119 -0.16 12.40 1.21
N ASP A 120 -0.80 11.26 1.31
CA ASP A 120 -1.67 10.75 0.23
C ASP A 120 -3.03 11.47 0.17
N VAL A 121 -3.39 12.18 1.26
CA VAL A 121 -4.60 13.01 1.34
C VAL A 121 -4.20 14.47 1.21
N SER A 122 -4.31 15.00 0.00
CA SER A 122 -3.85 16.37 -0.32
C SER A 122 -4.87 17.22 -1.09
N ASP A 123 -5.97 16.62 -1.56
CA ASP A 123 -6.96 17.29 -2.41
C ASP A 123 -8.38 16.71 -2.22
N GLY A 124 -9.35 17.28 -2.96
CA GLY A 124 -10.74 16.85 -2.89
C GLY A 124 -11.01 15.42 -3.43
N GLN A 125 -10.09 14.83 -4.20
CA GLN A 125 -10.25 13.46 -4.73
C GLN A 125 -9.77 12.43 -3.72
N SER A 126 -8.79 12.77 -2.91
CA SER A 126 -8.18 11.89 -1.91
C SER A 126 -8.73 12.09 -0.49
N ASN A 127 -9.57 13.09 -0.25
CA ASN A 127 -10.00 13.53 1.08
C ASN A 127 -10.79 12.50 1.89
N ALA A 128 -11.37 11.50 1.22
CA ALA A 128 -12.11 10.43 1.89
C ALA A 128 -11.21 9.28 2.39
N ARG A 129 -9.93 9.24 2.02
CA ARG A 129 -9.00 8.19 2.46
C ARG A 129 -8.67 8.32 3.94
N PHE A 130 -8.76 7.23 4.68
CA PHE A 130 -8.38 7.22 6.10
C PHE A 130 -7.32 6.17 6.47
N LEU A 131 -7.10 5.15 5.61
CA LEU A 131 -6.07 4.14 5.81
C LEU A 131 -5.39 3.81 4.47
N ALA A 132 -4.06 3.86 4.46
CA ALA A 132 -3.23 3.36 3.38
C ALA A 132 -2.64 2.00 3.75
N PHE A 133 -2.49 1.12 2.77
CA PHE A 133 -1.77 -0.13 2.94
C PHE A 133 -1.04 -0.52 1.66
N PHE A 134 0.20 -0.95 1.87
CA PHE A 134 1.10 -1.43 0.84
C PHE A 134 1.52 -2.86 1.15
N VAL A 135 1.71 -3.68 0.12
CA VAL A 135 2.43 -4.95 0.25
C VAL A 135 3.64 -4.88 -0.67
N TYR A 136 4.83 -4.96 -0.10
CA TYR A 136 6.05 -5.04 -0.88
C TYR A 136 6.13 -6.41 -1.56
N LEU A 137 6.40 -6.45 -2.86
CA LEU A 137 6.44 -7.70 -3.63
C LEU A 137 7.84 -8.31 -3.68
N ASP A 138 8.89 -7.52 -3.40
CA ASP A 138 10.27 -8.00 -3.38
C ASP A 138 11.09 -7.25 -2.33
N ASP A 139 12.21 -7.84 -1.93
CA ASP A 139 13.17 -7.19 -1.04
C ASP A 139 13.89 -6.06 -1.80
N ASN A 140 14.04 -4.90 -1.18
CA ASN A 140 14.85 -3.81 -1.71
C ASN A 140 15.51 -3.02 -0.58
N GLU A 141 16.83 -3.07 -0.48
CA GLU A 141 17.58 -2.47 0.62
C GLU A 141 17.44 -0.95 0.70
N ALA A 142 17.34 -0.27 -0.46
CA ALA A 142 17.26 1.19 -0.55
C ALA A 142 15.82 1.72 -0.68
N GLY A 143 14.91 0.93 -1.28
CA GLY A 143 13.52 1.31 -1.61
C GLY A 143 12.57 1.39 -0.41
N SER A 144 13.05 1.74 0.77
CA SER A 144 12.26 1.86 2.00
C SER A 144 11.15 2.91 1.89
N THR A 145 10.11 2.77 2.72
CA THR A 145 9.18 3.87 3.04
C THR A 145 9.65 4.56 4.30
N GLU A 146 9.85 5.86 4.24
CA GLU A 146 10.41 6.67 5.33
C GLU A 146 9.36 7.67 5.81
N PHE A 147 9.18 7.71 7.12
CA PHE A 147 8.41 8.71 7.86
C PHE A 147 9.38 9.65 8.55
N LEU A 148 8.90 10.75 9.15
CA LEU A 148 9.77 11.75 9.82
C LEU A 148 10.63 11.14 10.94
N ASP A 149 10.11 10.14 11.62
CA ASP A 149 10.68 9.54 12.82
C ASP A 149 10.92 8.02 12.68
N ASN A 150 10.61 7.43 11.52
CA ASN A 150 10.72 5.99 11.30
C ASN A 150 11.04 5.65 9.84
N LYS A 151 11.72 4.53 9.63
CA LYS A 151 12.06 4.00 8.31
C LYS A 151 11.70 2.53 8.22
N ILE A 152 10.85 2.20 7.27
CA ILE A 152 10.35 0.84 7.03
C ILE A 152 11.04 0.24 5.81
N ASN A 153 11.84 -0.79 6.03
CA ASN A 153 12.53 -1.47 4.94
C ASN A 153 11.55 -2.23 4.05
N CYS A 154 11.84 -2.23 2.76
CA CYS A 154 11.11 -2.99 1.76
C CYS A 154 11.48 -4.47 1.87
N VAL A 155 10.59 -5.29 2.43
CA VAL A 155 10.75 -6.74 2.56
C VAL A 155 9.60 -7.44 1.83
N GLY A 156 9.93 -8.28 0.87
CA GLY A 156 8.97 -8.99 0.04
C GLY A 156 7.96 -9.81 0.86
N GLY A 157 6.70 -9.76 0.47
CA GLY A 157 5.58 -10.38 1.18
C GLY A 157 5.13 -9.66 2.44
N SER A 158 5.75 -8.54 2.83
CA SER A 158 5.34 -7.78 4.02
C SER A 158 4.42 -6.61 3.68
N ALA A 159 3.42 -6.36 4.53
CA ALA A 159 2.53 -5.21 4.44
C ALA A 159 2.95 -4.07 5.37
N LEU A 160 2.73 -2.85 4.92
CA LEU A 160 2.81 -1.61 5.70
C LEU A 160 1.44 -0.94 5.72
N VAL A 161 0.95 -0.60 6.90
CA VAL A 161 -0.37 0.03 7.13
C VAL A 161 -0.20 1.28 7.96
N PHE A 162 -0.81 2.39 7.52
CA PHE A 162 -0.75 3.67 8.23
C PHE A 162 -1.85 4.64 7.78
N PRO A 163 -2.21 5.66 8.58
CA PRO A 163 -3.09 6.73 8.15
C PRO A 163 -2.43 7.59 7.06
N PRO A 164 -3.11 7.89 5.93
CA PRO A 164 -2.48 8.55 4.77
C PRO A 164 -2.49 10.08 4.83
N MET A 165 -3.03 10.67 5.91
CA MET A 165 -3.20 12.12 6.05
C MET A 165 -2.12 12.75 6.94
N TRP A 166 -2.12 14.09 7.01
CA TRP A 166 -1.33 14.80 8.01
C TRP A 166 -1.68 14.30 9.44
N PRO A 167 -0.71 13.98 10.30
CA PRO A 167 0.72 14.33 10.22
C PRO A 167 1.64 13.17 9.74
N TRP A 168 1.12 12.12 9.11
CA TRP A 168 1.93 10.97 8.64
C TRP A 168 2.62 11.28 7.30
N LEU A 169 3.44 12.35 7.29
CA LEU A 169 4.29 12.69 6.17
C LEU A 169 5.27 11.56 5.91
N HIS A 170 5.37 11.12 4.66
CA HIS A 170 6.23 10.00 4.28
C HIS A 170 6.78 10.15 2.86
N ARG A 171 7.79 9.34 2.55
CA ARG A 171 8.34 9.22 1.19
C ARG A 171 8.65 7.78 0.83
N GLY A 172 8.60 7.47 -0.47
CA GLY A 172 9.13 6.24 -1.05
C GLY A 172 10.53 6.48 -1.57
N ASN A 173 11.56 5.98 -0.89
CA ASN A 173 12.95 6.16 -1.30
C ASN A 173 13.23 5.45 -2.63
N LYS A 174 14.18 5.99 -3.39
CA LYS A 174 14.67 5.41 -4.65
C LYS A 174 15.16 4.00 -4.42
N PRO A 175 14.76 3.03 -5.25
CA PRO A 175 15.38 1.72 -5.24
C PRO A 175 16.81 1.80 -5.78
N VAL A 176 17.66 0.85 -5.36
CA VAL A 176 19.04 0.73 -5.86
C VAL A 176 19.31 -0.73 -6.19
N LYS A 177 20.06 -1.00 -7.26
CA LYS A 177 20.45 -2.31 -7.83
C LYS A 177 19.33 -3.07 -8.54
N LYS A 178 18.08 -2.90 -8.17
CA LYS A 178 16.92 -3.54 -8.81
C LYS A 178 15.66 -2.72 -8.60
N PRO A 179 14.66 -2.85 -9.48
CA PRO A 179 13.37 -2.19 -9.30
C PRO A 179 12.69 -2.58 -7.98
N LYS A 180 11.86 -1.68 -7.45
CA LYS A 180 10.95 -1.94 -6.34
C LYS A 180 9.53 -2.11 -6.86
N TYR A 181 8.85 -3.15 -6.38
CA TYR A 181 7.44 -3.40 -6.68
C TYR A 181 6.62 -3.43 -5.38
N LEU A 182 5.42 -2.88 -5.45
CA LEU A 182 4.47 -2.96 -4.34
C LEU A 182 3.02 -2.99 -4.85
N LEU A 183 2.15 -3.68 -4.11
CA LEU A 183 0.70 -3.49 -4.18
C LEU A 183 0.32 -2.30 -3.30
N GLN A 184 -0.66 -1.51 -3.75
CA GLN A 184 -1.21 -0.39 -2.98
C GLN A 184 -2.72 -0.33 -3.10
N SER A 185 -3.37 0.00 -1.99
CA SER A 185 -4.76 0.43 -1.96
C SER A 185 -5.02 1.32 -0.73
N TYR A 186 -6.23 1.84 -0.63
CA TYR A 186 -6.69 2.70 0.47
C TYR A 186 -8.07 2.28 0.93
N LEU A 187 -8.36 2.48 2.23
CA LEU A 187 -9.73 2.55 2.71
C LEU A 187 -10.21 4.00 2.71
N HIS A 188 -11.48 4.18 2.34
CA HIS A 188 -12.15 5.48 2.27
C HIS A 188 -13.57 5.42 2.85
N TYR A 189 -14.07 6.58 3.31
CA TYR A 189 -15.44 6.79 3.77
C TYR A 189 -16.45 6.69 2.65
#